data_7267ba037b3c908678c947baa8f3ec66
#
_entry.id   7267ba037b3c908678c947baa8f3ec66
#
_cell.length_a   1.000
_cell.length_b   1.000
_cell.length_c   1.000
_cell.angle_alpha   90.00
_cell.angle_beta   90.00
_cell.angle_gamma   90.00
#
_symmetry.space_group_name_H-M   'P 1'
#
loop_
_entity.id
_entity.type
_entity.pdbx_description
1 polymer ?
#
loop_
_entity_poly.entity_id
_entity_poly.type
_entity_poly.pdbx_seq_one_letter_code
_entity_poly.pdbx_strand_id
1 'polypeptide(L)'
;MLRAAVITITNADIDYYKNTSSRLRPGSEFTRRELIHLALMASENRAASALGRSYPGGLAACVAQMNRRAASLRMINTNFAETTGLSVENKSSANDLARMVLHAQGFPLIRQFSTDPQFSVQSGKGQLNFRNTNRLIKNKEWDIQVQKTGFINEAGRCLVMKARVGDRNLVIVLLDALGSQARFADAERIREYVMAVNSQTPTAPTTPIANYAAVK
;
A
#
# COMPACT_ATOMS: atom_id res chain seq x y z
N MET A 1 13.55 25.70 4.16
CA MET A 1 12.60 25.05 3.23
C MET A 1 13.41 24.19 2.26
N LEU A 2 13.39 22.86 2.41
CA LEU A 2 13.93 21.95 1.42
C LEU A 2 13.09 22.13 0.15
N ARG A 3 13.69 22.64 -0.93
CA ARG A 3 13.04 22.68 -2.26
C ARG A 3 12.55 21.27 -2.56
N ALA A 4 11.28 21.16 -2.94
CA ALA A 4 10.73 19.86 -3.36
C ALA A 4 11.60 19.33 -4.50
N ALA A 5 12.28 18.21 -4.30
CA ALA A 5 13.13 17.62 -5.34
C ALA A 5 12.26 17.27 -6.54
N VAL A 6 12.52 17.93 -7.67
CA VAL A 6 11.88 17.65 -8.96
C VAL A 6 12.61 16.49 -9.62
N ILE A 7 11.85 15.57 -10.20
CA ILE A 7 12.35 14.39 -10.90
C ILE A 7 11.76 14.39 -12.30
N THR A 8 12.61 14.32 -13.30
CA THR A 8 12.21 14.17 -14.69
C THR A 8 11.98 12.70 -15.02
N ILE A 9 10.84 12.39 -15.62
CA ILE A 9 10.57 11.06 -16.21
C ILE A 9 11.44 10.90 -17.45
N THR A 10 12.11 9.77 -17.56
CA THR A 10 13.02 9.48 -18.68
C THR A 10 12.60 8.20 -19.42
N ASN A 11 13.26 7.91 -20.53
CA ASN A 11 13.06 6.65 -21.25
C ASN A 11 13.42 5.42 -20.38
N ALA A 12 14.34 5.58 -19.42
CA ALA A 12 14.69 4.52 -18.47
C ALA A 12 13.53 4.14 -17.54
N ASP A 13 12.50 4.98 -17.43
CA ASP A 13 11.31 4.70 -16.61
C ASP A 13 10.20 3.98 -17.40
N ILE A 14 10.39 3.74 -18.69
CA ILE A 14 9.46 2.99 -19.53
C ILE A 14 9.58 1.51 -19.19
N ASP A 15 8.44 0.87 -18.93
CA ASP A 15 8.38 -0.57 -18.78
C ASP A 15 8.41 -1.26 -20.14
N TYR A 16 9.56 -1.83 -20.46
CA TYR A 16 9.75 -2.67 -21.66
C TYR A 16 9.53 -4.17 -21.37
N TYR A 17 9.30 -4.53 -20.10
CA TYR A 17 9.18 -5.91 -19.68
C TYR A 17 7.74 -6.45 -19.78
N LYS A 18 6.79 -5.67 -19.28
CA LYS A 18 5.35 -5.99 -19.30
C LYS A 18 4.55 -5.05 -20.24
N ASN A 19 5.21 -4.07 -20.86
CA ASN A 19 4.59 -3.06 -21.72
C ASN A 19 3.41 -2.34 -21.04
N THR A 20 3.52 -2.04 -19.75
CA THR A 20 2.47 -1.32 -19.03
C THR A 20 2.36 0.11 -19.51
N SER A 21 1.13 0.57 -19.70
CA SER A 21 0.89 1.96 -20.11
C SER A 21 1.07 2.92 -18.93
N SER A 22 1.53 4.13 -19.24
CA SER A 22 1.59 5.25 -18.29
C SER A 22 1.29 6.57 -18.99
N ARG A 23 0.66 7.48 -18.26
CA ARG A 23 0.41 8.86 -18.72
C ARG A 23 1.55 9.83 -18.38
N LEU A 24 2.49 9.40 -17.52
CA LEU A 24 3.71 10.16 -17.26
C LEU A 24 4.68 9.99 -18.43
N ARG A 25 4.78 10.99 -19.29
CA ARG A 25 5.60 10.90 -20.50
C ARG A 25 7.06 11.24 -20.21
N PRO A 26 8.04 10.63 -20.89
CA PRO A 26 9.43 11.09 -20.84
C PRO A 26 9.52 12.58 -21.13
N GLY A 27 10.38 13.29 -20.40
CA GLY A 27 10.52 14.75 -20.41
C GLY A 27 9.56 15.50 -19.48
N SER A 28 8.54 14.85 -18.91
CA SER A 28 7.68 15.48 -17.90
C SER A 28 8.37 15.51 -16.53
N GLU A 29 8.14 16.57 -15.77
CA GLU A 29 8.74 16.80 -14.47
C GLU A 29 7.66 16.76 -13.38
N PHE A 30 7.98 16.12 -12.27
CA PHE A 30 7.13 16.01 -11.10
C PHE A 30 7.95 16.12 -9.83
N THR A 31 7.37 16.64 -8.77
CA THR A 31 8.00 16.58 -7.45
C THR A 31 8.09 15.14 -6.96
N ARG A 32 9.10 14.84 -6.16
CA ARG A 32 9.21 13.53 -5.47
C ARG A 32 7.93 13.19 -4.71
N ARG A 33 7.28 14.18 -4.09
CA ARG A 33 6.03 14.02 -3.38
C ARG A 33 4.90 13.54 -4.28
N GLU A 34 4.74 14.15 -5.46
CA GLU A 34 3.73 13.74 -6.46
C GLU A 34 3.98 12.32 -6.95
N LEU A 35 5.23 11.96 -7.24
CA LEU A 35 5.56 10.61 -7.67
C LEU A 35 5.29 9.56 -6.58
N ILE A 36 5.60 9.84 -5.31
CA ILE A 36 5.26 8.95 -4.19
C ILE A 36 3.73 8.78 -4.10
N HIS A 37 2.97 9.87 -4.23
CA HIS A 37 1.51 9.82 -4.19
C HIS A 37 0.96 8.94 -5.32
N LEU A 38 1.42 9.17 -6.56
CA LEU A 38 0.99 8.39 -7.73
C LEU A 38 1.35 6.90 -7.61
N ALA A 39 2.56 6.58 -7.14
CA ALA A 39 2.99 5.21 -6.95
C ALA A 39 2.15 4.47 -5.89
N LEU A 40 1.80 5.13 -4.78
CA LEU A 40 1.02 4.53 -3.70
C LEU A 40 -0.47 4.43 -4.04
N MET A 41 -1.08 5.49 -4.53
CA MET A 41 -2.52 5.57 -4.79
C MET A 41 -2.93 4.89 -6.09
N ALA A 42 -2.25 5.23 -7.18
CA ALA A 42 -2.63 4.81 -8.53
C ALA A 42 -1.81 3.62 -9.05
N SER A 43 -0.86 3.10 -8.27
CA SER A 43 0.08 2.07 -8.73
C SER A 43 0.80 2.50 -10.02
N GLU A 44 1.22 3.76 -10.10
CA GLU A 44 1.85 4.31 -11.29
C GLU A 44 3.29 3.80 -11.41
N ASN A 45 3.55 2.95 -12.40
CA ASN A 45 4.81 2.22 -12.54
C ASN A 45 5.99 3.14 -12.87
N ARG A 46 5.80 4.14 -13.76
CA ARG A 46 6.87 5.10 -14.08
C ARG A 46 7.22 5.99 -12.91
N ALA A 47 6.22 6.33 -12.07
CA ALA A 47 6.49 7.05 -10.83
C ALA A 47 7.38 6.22 -9.89
N ALA A 48 7.07 4.93 -9.71
CA ALA A 48 7.86 4.01 -8.89
C ALA A 48 9.29 3.82 -9.45
N SER A 49 9.42 3.65 -10.78
CA SER A 49 10.71 3.56 -11.47
C SER A 49 11.55 4.82 -11.26
N ALA A 50 10.98 6.00 -11.54
CA ALA A 50 11.68 7.27 -11.40
C ALA A 50 12.13 7.55 -9.96
N LEU A 51 11.32 7.16 -8.95
CA LEU A 51 11.70 7.22 -7.54
C LEU A 51 12.90 6.33 -7.23
N GLY A 52 12.89 5.08 -7.70
CA GLY A 52 14.00 4.15 -7.52
C GLY A 52 15.27 4.63 -8.19
N ARG A 53 15.18 5.06 -9.45
CA ARG A 53 16.30 5.59 -10.23
C ARG A 53 16.90 6.85 -9.60
N SER A 54 16.07 7.72 -9.03
CA SER A 54 16.50 8.98 -8.40
C SER A 54 16.86 8.85 -6.91
N TYR A 55 16.93 7.60 -6.39
CA TYR A 55 17.40 7.36 -5.04
C TYR A 55 18.90 7.68 -4.93
N PRO A 56 19.40 8.18 -3.78
CA PRO A 56 20.84 8.36 -3.57
C PRO A 56 21.63 7.07 -3.84
N GLY A 57 22.52 7.08 -4.83
CA GLY A 57 23.24 5.89 -5.30
C GLY A 57 22.47 5.08 -6.37
N GLY A 58 21.34 5.57 -6.87
CA GLY A 58 20.59 4.99 -7.98
C GLY A 58 19.72 3.79 -7.63
N LEU A 59 19.21 3.11 -8.66
CA LEU A 59 18.24 2.01 -8.53
C LEU A 59 18.81 0.85 -7.71
N ALA A 60 20.07 0.46 -7.94
CA ALA A 60 20.69 -0.64 -7.21
C ALA A 60 20.78 -0.35 -5.69
N ALA A 61 21.13 0.89 -5.32
CA ALA A 61 21.16 1.30 -3.93
C ALA A 61 19.77 1.33 -3.30
N CYS A 62 18.75 1.74 -4.08
CA CYS A 62 17.35 1.72 -3.66
C CYS A 62 16.90 0.28 -3.35
N VAL A 63 17.09 -0.65 -4.28
CA VAL A 63 16.72 -2.06 -4.13
C VAL A 63 17.47 -2.70 -2.95
N ALA A 64 18.76 -2.44 -2.82
CA ALA A 64 19.53 -2.90 -1.66
C ALA A 64 18.94 -2.37 -0.34
N GLN A 65 18.49 -1.11 -0.32
CA GLN A 65 17.85 -0.54 0.87
C GLN A 65 16.46 -1.15 1.13
N MET A 66 15.67 -1.45 0.09
CA MET A 66 14.40 -2.17 0.23
C MET A 66 14.62 -3.53 0.89
N ASN A 67 15.60 -4.31 0.43
CA ASN A 67 15.93 -5.62 1.01
C ASN A 67 16.51 -5.51 2.44
N ARG A 68 17.35 -4.51 2.72
CA ARG A 68 17.80 -4.25 4.12
C ARG A 68 16.62 -3.92 5.03
N ARG A 69 15.63 -3.15 4.53
CA ARG A 69 14.42 -2.85 5.30
C ARG A 69 13.59 -4.11 5.52
N ALA A 70 13.40 -4.94 4.51
CA ALA A 70 12.71 -6.22 4.64
C ALA A 70 13.37 -7.10 5.72
N ALA A 71 14.69 -7.25 5.68
CA ALA A 71 15.43 -8.00 6.69
C ALA A 71 15.25 -7.42 8.11
N SER A 72 15.30 -6.08 8.26
CA SER A 72 15.09 -5.42 9.56
C SER A 72 13.67 -5.64 10.12
N LEU A 73 12.70 -5.88 9.27
CA LEU A 73 11.31 -6.22 9.62
C LEU A 73 11.09 -7.73 9.79
N ARG A 74 12.14 -8.55 9.71
CA ARG A 74 12.09 -10.02 9.74
C ARG A 74 11.20 -10.61 8.64
N MET A 75 11.21 -9.99 7.46
CA MET A 75 10.52 -10.46 6.26
C MET A 75 11.42 -11.46 5.52
N ILE A 76 11.57 -12.66 6.09
CA ILE A 76 12.55 -13.67 5.66
C ILE A 76 12.21 -14.35 4.32
N ASN A 77 10.96 -14.26 3.90
CA ASN A 77 10.49 -14.80 2.61
C ASN A 77 10.30 -13.69 1.57
N THR A 78 10.97 -12.54 1.74
CA THR A 78 10.81 -11.39 0.86
C THR A 78 12.11 -11.07 0.15
N ASN A 79 12.00 -10.90 -1.17
CA ASN A 79 13.04 -10.40 -2.04
C ASN A 79 12.50 -9.31 -2.94
N PHE A 80 13.16 -8.17 -3.00
CA PHE A 80 12.89 -7.11 -3.96
C PHE A 80 14.00 -7.07 -5.01
N ALA A 81 13.62 -7.17 -6.27
CA ALA A 81 14.53 -7.08 -7.42
C ALA A 81 14.48 -5.70 -8.09
N GLU A 82 13.36 -5.00 -7.95
CA GLU A 82 13.15 -3.66 -8.53
C GLU A 82 12.01 -2.92 -7.78
N THR A 83 11.71 -1.69 -8.20
CA THR A 83 10.84 -0.77 -7.44
C THR A 83 9.39 -0.71 -7.93
N THR A 84 9.07 -1.29 -9.09
CA THR A 84 7.72 -1.17 -9.71
C THR A 84 6.77 -2.29 -9.30
N GLY A 85 7.31 -3.47 -8.96
CA GLY A 85 6.54 -4.69 -8.69
C GLY A 85 6.16 -5.46 -9.97
N LEU A 86 6.77 -5.16 -11.12
CA LEU A 86 6.50 -5.81 -12.39
C LEU A 86 7.33 -7.08 -12.60
N SER A 87 8.48 -7.17 -11.95
CA SER A 87 9.35 -8.35 -12.03
C SER A 87 8.80 -9.50 -11.19
N VAL A 88 8.81 -10.70 -11.75
CA VAL A 88 8.48 -11.95 -11.05
C VAL A 88 9.48 -12.29 -9.93
N GLU A 89 10.64 -11.65 -9.94
CA GLU A 89 11.66 -11.81 -8.90
C GLU A 89 11.34 -11.03 -7.62
N ASN A 90 10.36 -10.12 -7.66
CA ASN A 90 9.78 -9.53 -6.45
C ASN A 90 8.88 -10.59 -5.79
N LYS A 91 9.32 -11.14 -4.68
CA LYS A 91 8.63 -12.23 -3.97
C LYS A 91 8.41 -11.85 -2.52
N SER A 92 7.29 -12.28 -1.96
CA SER A 92 7.00 -12.13 -0.54
C SER A 92 5.98 -13.19 -0.09
N SER A 93 5.78 -13.30 1.22
CA SER A 93 4.73 -14.10 1.83
C SER A 93 3.65 -13.20 2.44
N ALA A 94 2.45 -13.75 2.67
CA ALA A 94 1.38 -13.02 3.34
C ALA A 94 1.79 -12.51 4.72
N ASN A 95 2.53 -13.30 5.49
CA ASN A 95 3.03 -12.90 6.80
C ASN A 95 4.03 -11.74 6.73
N ASP A 96 4.94 -11.77 5.75
CA ASP A 96 5.92 -10.70 5.55
C ASP A 96 5.25 -9.40 5.10
N LEU A 97 4.28 -9.50 4.18
CA LEU A 97 3.48 -8.35 3.74
C LEU A 97 2.66 -7.77 4.89
N ALA A 98 2.13 -8.59 5.81
CA ALA A 98 1.47 -8.09 7.01
C ALA A 98 2.42 -7.28 7.90
N ARG A 99 3.68 -7.73 8.10
CA ARG A 99 4.71 -6.97 8.81
C ARG A 99 5.02 -5.64 8.13
N MET A 100 5.13 -5.66 6.80
CA MET A 100 5.37 -4.44 6.01
C MET A 100 4.23 -3.43 6.18
N VAL A 101 2.96 -3.87 6.11
CA VAL A 101 1.78 -3.02 6.28
C VAL A 101 1.73 -2.40 7.67
N LEU A 102 2.00 -3.20 8.71
CA LEU A 102 2.09 -2.71 10.09
C LEU A 102 3.19 -1.65 10.27
N HIS A 103 4.35 -1.86 9.63
CA HIS A 103 5.41 -0.87 9.65
C HIS A 103 5.05 0.40 8.85
N ALA A 104 4.49 0.23 7.65
CA ALA A 104 4.11 1.33 6.76
C ALA A 104 3.09 2.29 7.40
N GLN A 105 2.23 1.78 8.27
CA GLN A 105 1.27 2.59 9.03
C GLN A 105 1.95 3.68 9.88
N GLY A 106 3.18 3.49 10.33
CA GLY A 106 3.94 4.48 11.09
C GLY A 106 4.24 5.76 10.31
N PHE A 107 4.08 5.76 8.99
CA PHE A 107 4.42 6.90 8.13
C PHE A 107 3.18 7.66 7.69
N PRO A 108 2.96 8.92 8.17
CA PRO A 108 1.77 9.70 7.84
C PRO A 108 1.53 9.87 6.34
N LEU A 109 2.60 10.09 5.55
CA LEU A 109 2.49 10.24 4.09
C LEU A 109 2.03 8.94 3.40
N ILE A 110 2.47 7.77 3.87
CA ILE A 110 2.02 6.50 3.31
C ILE A 110 0.54 6.30 3.60
N ARG A 111 0.10 6.58 4.84
CA ARG A 111 -1.33 6.52 5.19
C ARG A 111 -2.15 7.42 4.28
N GLN A 112 -1.82 8.70 4.24
CA GLN A 112 -2.54 9.68 3.43
C GLN A 112 -2.58 9.26 1.95
N PHE A 113 -1.42 9.08 1.33
CA PHE A 113 -1.34 8.86 -0.11
C PHE A 113 -1.93 7.53 -0.56
N SER A 114 -1.78 6.48 0.25
CA SER A 114 -2.37 5.18 -0.11
C SER A 114 -3.91 5.18 -0.04
N THR A 115 -4.52 6.07 0.77
CA THR A 115 -5.97 6.11 0.99
C THR A 115 -6.68 7.28 0.30
N ASP A 116 -5.96 8.22 -0.31
CA ASP A 116 -6.59 9.28 -1.10
C ASP A 116 -7.39 8.67 -2.26
N PRO A 117 -8.65 9.10 -2.49
CA PRO A 117 -9.51 8.51 -3.52
C PRO A 117 -9.08 8.91 -4.94
N GLN A 118 -8.49 10.08 -5.09
CA GLN A 118 -8.05 10.64 -6.36
C GLN A 118 -6.96 11.69 -6.13
N PHE A 119 -6.14 11.89 -7.15
CA PHE A 119 -5.11 12.92 -7.15
C PHE A 119 -4.85 13.44 -8.56
N SER A 120 -4.55 14.72 -8.69
CA SER A 120 -4.28 15.39 -9.96
C SER A 120 -2.90 16.01 -9.95
N VAL A 121 -2.18 15.87 -11.05
CA VAL A 121 -0.88 16.50 -11.26
C VAL A 121 -0.86 17.30 -12.53
N GLN A 122 -0.06 18.35 -12.56
CA GLN A 122 0.18 19.11 -13.80
C GLN A 122 1.29 18.43 -14.60
N SER A 123 1.09 18.31 -15.90
CA SER A 123 2.14 17.95 -16.83
C SER A 123 2.23 19.04 -17.90
N GLY A 124 3.35 19.10 -18.65
CA GLY A 124 3.52 20.09 -19.73
C GLY A 124 2.42 20.07 -20.81
N LYS A 125 1.51 19.09 -20.77
CA LYS A 125 0.37 18.91 -21.70
C LYS A 125 -1.00 19.06 -21.03
N GLY A 126 -1.05 19.59 -19.81
CA GLY A 126 -2.28 19.79 -19.04
C GLY A 126 -2.36 18.92 -17.79
N GLN A 127 -3.53 18.95 -17.15
CA GLN A 127 -3.79 18.23 -15.91
C GLN A 127 -4.06 16.73 -16.15
N LEU A 128 -3.40 15.88 -15.37
CA LEU A 128 -3.61 14.44 -15.35
C LEU A 128 -4.32 14.05 -14.05
N ASN A 129 -5.48 13.40 -14.18
CA ASN A 129 -6.30 12.98 -13.04
C ASN A 129 -6.13 11.47 -12.82
N PHE A 130 -5.80 11.06 -11.61
CA PHE A 130 -5.61 9.67 -11.20
C PHE A 130 -6.63 9.28 -10.13
N ARG A 131 -6.99 8.00 -10.08
CA ARG A 131 -7.90 7.44 -9.08
C ARG A 131 -7.23 6.31 -8.33
N ASN A 132 -7.66 6.10 -7.09
CA ASN A 132 -7.19 4.99 -6.30
C ASN A 132 -7.57 3.65 -6.96
N THR A 133 -6.61 2.72 -6.97
CA THR A 133 -6.81 1.38 -7.53
C THR A 133 -7.61 0.45 -6.62
N ASN A 134 -7.74 0.80 -5.34
CA ASN A 134 -8.61 0.10 -4.39
C ASN A 134 -9.98 0.77 -4.33
N ARG A 135 -11.01 0.12 -4.89
CA ARG A 135 -12.37 0.66 -4.89
C ARG A 135 -12.99 0.77 -3.49
N LEU A 136 -12.52 -0.03 -2.51
CA LEU A 136 -13.03 -0.02 -1.13
C LEU A 136 -12.80 1.32 -0.43
N ILE A 137 -11.86 2.14 -0.92
CA ILE A 137 -11.61 3.51 -0.41
C ILE A 137 -12.87 4.40 -0.50
N LYS A 138 -13.76 4.13 -1.44
CA LYS A 138 -15.00 4.89 -1.62
C LYS A 138 -16.15 4.37 -0.76
N ASN A 139 -16.02 3.19 -0.20
CA ASN A 139 -17.04 2.59 0.66
C ASN A 139 -16.89 3.15 2.08
N LYS A 140 -17.90 3.93 2.53
CA LYS A 140 -17.92 4.58 3.85
C LYS A 140 -17.95 3.62 5.04
N GLU A 141 -18.23 2.36 4.79
CA GLU A 141 -18.21 1.31 5.83
C GLU A 141 -16.80 0.84 6.18
N TRP A 142 -15.79 1.28 5.42
CA TRP A 142 -14.40 0.94 5.64
C TRP A 142 -13.61 2.11 6.24
N ASP A 143 -12.94 1.87 7.35
CA ASP A 143 -11.90 2.74 7.91
C ASP A 143 -10.52 2.17 7.52
N ILE A 144 -10.12 2.40 6.25
CA ILE A 144 -8.85 1.92 5.70
C ILE A 144 -7.75 2.91 6.04
N GLN A 145 -6.71 2.46 6.73
CA GLN A 145 -5.61 3.28 7.22
C GLN A 145 -4.37 3.22 6.31
N VAL A 146 -4.11 2.07 5.70
CA VAL A 146 -3.04 1.85 4.71
C VAL A 146 -3.52 0.80 3.72
N GLN A 147 -3.20 0.94 2.45
CA GLN A 147 -3.50 -0.09 1.47
C GLN A 147 -2.56 -0.05 0.26
N LYS A 148 -2.49 -1.16 -0.45
CA LYS A 148 -1.90 -1.25 -1.78
C LYS A 148 -2.49 -2.44 -2.54
N THR A 149 -2.84 -2.22 -3.80
CA THR A 149 -3.18 -3.28 -4.74
C THR A 149 -1.97 -3.68 -5.56
N GLY A 150 -1.95 -4.91 -6.05
CA GLY A 150 -0.96 -5.42 -6.99
C GLY A 150 -1.61 -6.28 -8.08
N PHE A 151 -0.99 -6.34 -9.24
CA PHE A 151 -1.34 -7.26 -10.31
C PHE A 151 -0.20 -7.41 -11.31
N ILE A 152 0.23 -8.63 -11.50
CA ILE A 152 0.88 -9.16 -12.70
C ILE A 152 0.26 -10.52 -12.98
N ASN A 153 0.41 -11.04 -14.20
CA ASN A 153 -0.22 -12.34 -14.57
C ASN A 153 0.25 -13.49 -13.67
N GLU A 154 1.53 -13.45 -13.27
CA GLU A 154 2.16 -14.51 -12.47
C GLU A 154 1.80 -14.46 -10.98
N ALA A 155 1.43 -13.29 -10.46
CA ALA A 155 1.07 -13.11 -9.05
C ALA A 155 -0.45 -13.05 -8.81
N GLY A 156 -1.23 -13.02 -9.89
CA GLY A 156 -2.67 -12.78 -9.78
C GLY A 156 -2.99 -11.40 -9.20
N ARG A 157 -4.20 -11.20 -8.74
CA ARG A 157 -4.65 -9.94 -8.16
C ARG A 157 -4.44 -9.94 -6.65
N CYS A 158 -3.68 -8.97 -6.18
CA CYS A 158 -3.29 -8.85 -4.78
C CYS A 158 -3.88 -7.60 -4.13
N LEU A 159 -4.12 -7.69 -2.84
CA LEU A 159 -4.50 -6.57 -1.97
C LEU A 159 -3.83 -6.75 -0.61
N VAL A 160 -3.18 -5.71 -0.14
CA VAL A 160 -2.76 -5.60 1.25
C VAL A 160 -3.40 -4.36 1.85
N MET A 161 -3.94 -4.45 3.05
CA MET A 161 -4.47 -3.27 3.73
C MET A 161 -4.50 -3.45 5.24
N LYS A 162 -4.45 -2.32 5.95
CA LYS A 162 -4.83 -2.22 7.34
C LYS A 162 -6.11 -1.40 7.44
N ALA A 163 -7.09 -1.93 8.14
CA ALA A 163 -8.37 -1.27 8.37
C ALA A 163 -8.88 -1.51 9.79
N ARG A 164 -9.71 -0.61 10.29
CA ARG A 164 -10.51 -0.82 11.49
C ARG A 164 -11.89 -1.34 11.10
N VAL A 165 -12.31 -2.43 11.75
CA VAL A 165 -13.61 -3.07 11.56
C VAL A 165 -14.24 -3.26 12.95
N GLY A 166 -15.27 -2.51 13.26
CA GLY A 166 -15.77 -2.40 14.64
C GLY A 166 -14.64 -1.92 15.57
N ASP A 167 -14.39 -2.66 16.63
CA ASP A 167 -13.35 -2.35 17.62
C ASP A 167 -11.98 -2.95 17.28
N ARG A 168 -11.88 -3.71 16.19
CA ARG A 168 -10.66 -4.44 15.81
C ARG A 168 -9.88 -3.74 14.72
N ASN A 169 -8.56 -3.70 14.92
CA ASN A 169 -7.62 -3.37 13.85
C ASN A 169 -7.19 -4.64 13.14
N LEU A 170 -7.45 -4.71 11.84
CA LEU A 170 -7.12 -5.85 11.00
C LEU A 170 -6.03 -5.50 10.01
N VAL A 171 -5.15 -6.47 9.76
CA VAL A 171 -4.31 -6.48 8.56
C VAL A 171 -4.82 -7.59 7.65
N ILE A 172 -5.20 -7.22 6.45
CA ILE A 172 -5.74 -8.13 5.44
C ILE A 172 -4.71 -8.23 4.31
N VAL A 173 -4.31 -9.45 3.98
CA VAL A 173 -3.39 -9.77 2.88
C VAL A 173 -4.05 -10.82 2.00
N LEU A 174 -4.39 -10.45 0.79
CA LEU A 174 -5.00 -11.31 -0.21
C LEU A 174 -4.06 -11.39 -1.41
N LEU A 175 -3.64 -12.59 -1.76
CA LEU A 175 -2.71 -12.86 -2.84
C LEU A 175 -3.38 -13.81 -3.84
N ASP A 176 -2.98 -13.69 -5.11
CA ASP A 176 -3.39 -14.58 -6.19
C ASP A 176 -4.92 -14.73 -6.35
N ALA A 177 -5.67 -13.65 -6.14
CA ALA A 177 -7.12 -13.71 -6.30
C ALA A 177 -7.50 -13.78 -7.79
N LEU A 178 -8.40 -14.73 -8.12
CA LEU A 178 -8.92 -14.92 -9.46
C LEU A 178 -9.93 -13.84 -9.84
N GLY A 179 -9.74 -13.22 -10.99
CA GLY A 179 -10.64 -12.19 -11.51
C GLY A 179 -10.52 -10.82 -10.82
N SER A 180 -11.08 -9.82 -11.46
CA SER A 180 -10.85 -8.40 -11.09
C SER A 180 -11.48 -7.99 -9.76
N GLN A 181 -12.49 -8.71 -9.30
CA GLN A 181 -13.31 -8.35 -8.14
C GLN A 181 -13.07 -9.22 -6.90
N ALA A 182 -12.51 -10.43 -7.06
CA ALA A 182 -12.43 -11.42 -5.99
C ALA A 182 -11.77 -10.88 -4.73
N ARG A 183 -10.58 -10.24 -4.84
CA ARG A 183 -9.87 -9.66 -3.68
C ARG A 183 -10.69 -8.64 -2.89
N PHE A 184 -11.60 -7.92 -3.54
CA PHE A 184 -12.48 -6.97 -2.86
C PHE A 184 -13.67 -7.67 -2.20
N ALA A 185 -14.25 -8.67 -2.88
CA ALA A 185 -15.31 -9.50 -2.31
C ALA A 185 -14.82 -10.29 -1.10
N ASP A 186 -13.60 -10.83 -1.16
CA ASP A 186 -13.00 -11.56 -0.04
C ASP A 186 -12.72 -10.62 1.14
N ALA A 187 -12.28 -9.39 0.90
CA ALA A 187 -12.13 -8.39 1.94
C ALA A 187 -13.47 -8.06 2.62
N GLU A 188 -14.56 -7.91 1.84
CA GLU A 188 -15.91 -7.71 2.40
C GLU A 188 -16.37 -8.92 3.24
N ARG A 189 -16.18 -10.15 2.78
CA ARG A 189 -16.49 -11.36 3.56
C ARG A 189 -15.74 -11.40 4.90
N ILE A 190 -14.45 -11.03 4.89
CA ILE A 190 -13.65 -10.94 6.13
C ILE A 190 -14.25 -9.89 7.06
N ARG A 191 -14.63 -8.72 6.52
CA ARG A 191 -15.27 -7.66 7.31
C ARG A 191 -16.58 -8.14 7.93
N GLU A 192 -17.47 -8.72 7.14
CA GLU A 192 -18.74 -9.27 7.59
C GLU A 192 -18.56 -10.32 8.70
N TYR A 193 -17.63 -11.24 8.49
CA TYR A 193 -17.30 -12.27 9.50
C TYR A 193 -16.84 -11.64 10.82
N VAL A 194 -15.93 -10.67 10.78
CA VAL A 194 -15.42 -10.00 11.98
C VAL A 194 -16.52 -9.23 12.70
N MET A 195 -17.40 -8.56 11.96
CA MET A 195 -18.56 -7.86 12.54
C MET A 195 -19.53 -8.83 13.20
N ALA A 196 -19.82 -9.98 12.58
CA ALA A 196 -20.70 -11.00 13.15
C ALA A 196 -20.12 -11.61 14.43
N VAL A 197 -18.82 -11.90 14.48
CA VAL A 197 -18.14 -12.41 15.69
C VAL A 197 -18.14 -11.38 16.80
N ASN A 198 -17.95 -10.09 16.49
CA ASN A 198 -18.00 -9.03 17.50
C ASN A 198 -19.40 -8.88 18.13
N SER A 199 -20.45 -9.04 17.33
CA SER A 199 -21.84 -8.95 17.84
C SER A 199 -22.24 -10.12 18.73
N GLN A 200 -21.53 -11.27 18.64
CA GLN A 200 -21.79 -12.46 19.45
C GLN A 200 -20.95 -12.54 20.74
N THR A 201 -19.93 -11.69 20.90
CA THR A 201 -19.15 -11.65 22.13
C THR A 201 -19.91 -10.81 23.16
N PRO A 202 -20.45 -11.40 24.27
CA PRO A 202 -21.10 -10.62 25.33
C PRO A 202 -20.07 -9.61 25.87
N THR A 203 -20.45 -8.34 25.97
CA THR A 203 -19.71 -7.39 26.79
C THR A 203 -19.64 -7.99 28.22
N ALA A 204 -18.44 -8.32 28.68
CA ALA A 204 -18.27 -8.78 30.03
C ALA A 204 -18.94 -7.77 30.95
N PRO A 205 -19.82 -8.22 31.92
CA PRO A 205 -20.42 -7.30 32.83
C PRO A 205 -19.31 -6.63 33.62
N THR A 206 -19.28 -5.31 33.63
CA THR A 206 -18.47 -4.50 34.54
C THR A 206 -19.03 -4.73 35.96
N THR A 207 -18.58 -5.80 36.61
CA THR A 207 -18.83 -5.99 38.03
C THR A 207 -18.01 -4.94 38.78
N PRO A 208 -18.62 -4.04 39.56
CA PRO A 208 -17.86 -3.10 40.37
C PRO A 208 -17.00 -3.93 41.36
N ILE A 209 -15.71 -3.65 41.38
CA ILE A 209 -14.83 -4.19 42.43
C ILE A 209 -15.37 -3.68 43.75
N ALA A 210 -16.03 -4.56 44.51
CA ALA A 210 -16.42 -4.27 45.88
C ALA A 210 -15.15 -4.00 46.70
N ASN A 211 -15.02 -2.77 47.21
CA ASN A 211 -13.98 -2.40 48.13
C ASN A 211 -14.13 -3.28 49.42
N TYR A 212 -13.28 -4.26 49.60
CA TYR A 212 -13.08 -4.88 50.87
C TYR A 212 -12.35 -3.90 51.79
N ALA A 213 -13.11 -3.18 52.60
CA ALA A 213 -12.57 -2.46 53.74
C ALA A 213 -12.01 -3.47 54.74
N ALA A 214 -10.73 -3.36 55.04
CA ALA A 214 -10.10 -4.10 56.12
C ALA A 214 -10.78 -3.71 57.46
N VAL A 215 -11.36 -4.67 58.15
CA VAL A 215 -11.73 -4.54 59.56
C VAL A 215 -10.58 -5.09 60.37
N LYS A 216 -10.21 -4.32 61.40
CA LYS A 216 -9.10 -4.47 62.36
C LYS A 216 -8.86 -5.86 62.90
#